data_b1869ade59d48d76ee6ddf04e2e74d70
#
_entry.id   b1869ade59d48d76ee6ddf04e2e74d70
#
_cell.length_a   1.000
_cell.length_b   1.000
_cell.length_c   1.000
_cell.angle_alpha   90.00
_cell.angle_beta   90.00
_cell.angle_gamma   90.00
#
_symmetry.space_group_name_H-M   'P 1'
#
loop_
_entity.id
_entity.type
_entity.pdbx_description
1 polymer ?
#
loop_
_entity_poly.entity_id
_entity_poly.type
_entity_poly.pdbx_seq_one_letter_code
_entity_poly.pdbx_strand_id
1 'polypeptide(L)'
;FTGVQVHAAHGYLLSQFLSPRSNQRDDPWGGSLENRARLLLDVVAAVRAAVGGDFPVAVKLNSADFQKGGFAFDEALMVADWLAAAGVDLIEVSGGTYE
;
A
#
# COMPACT_ATOMS: atom_id res chain seq x y z
N PHE A 1 -18.64 10.78 -8.30
CA PHE A 1 -17.34 10.10 -8.41
C PHE A 1 -17.47 8.85 -9.26
N THR A 2 -16.47 8.62 -10.13
CA THR A 2 -16.44 7.43 -10.98
C THR A 2 -15.48 6.36 -10.46
N GLY A 3 -14.74 6.64 -9.39
CA GLY A 3 -13.80 5.72 -8.78
C GLY A 3 -13.16 6.32 -7.54
N VAL A 4 -12.38 5.52 -6.81
CA VAL A 4 -11.66 5.95 -5.61
C VAL A 4 -10.24 5.42 -5.67
N GLN A 5 -9.28 6.23 -5.20
CA GLN A 5 -7.87 5.83 -5.12
C GLN A 5 -7.40 5.89 -3.68
N VAL A 6 -6.81 4.79 -3.20
CA VAL A 6 -6.16 4.72 -1.89
C VAL A 6 -4.71 5.15 -2.06
N HIS A 7 -4.29 6.15 -1.28
CA HIS A 7 -2.93 6.70 -1.39
C HIS A 7 -2.00 5.96 -0.44
N ALA A 8 -1.11 5.14 -1.00
CA ALA A 8 -0.13 4.35 -0.25
C ALA A 8 1.30 4.66 -0.72
N ALA A 9 1.55 5.92 -1.08
CA ALA A 9 2.81 6.33 -1.70
C ALA A 9 3.34 7.63 -1.08
N HIS A 10 4.52 8.04 -1.49
CA HIS A 10 5.14 9.36 -1.28
C HIS A 10 5.39 9.73 0.19
N GLY A 11 5.54 8.73 1.08
CA GLY A 11 5.87 8.99 2.49
C GLY A 11 4.67 9.38 3.35
N TYR A 12 3.44 9.31 2.84
CA TYR A 12 2.24 9.56 3.62
C TYR A 12 1.87 8.33 4.45
N LEU A 13 0.76 8.35 5.17
CA LEU A 13 0.48 7.41 6.26
C LEU A 13 0.62 5.93 5.86
N LEU A 14 -0.05 5.49 4.81
CA LEU A 14 0.01 4.07 4.41
C LEU A 14 1.40 3.69 3.91
N SER A 15 2.06 4.61 3.20
CA SER A 15 3.45 4.42 2.78
C SER A 15 4.39 4.29 3.98
N GLN A 16 4.15 5.05 5.04
CA GLN A 16 4.95 4.97 6.27
C GLN A 16 4.82 3.60 6.94
N PHE A 17 3.63 2.99 6.91
CA PHE A 17 3.45 1.64 7.45
C PHE A 17 4.16 0.58 6.60
N LEU A 18 4.18 0.75 5.26
CA LEU A 18 4.84 -0.19 4.35
C LEU A 18 6.36 -0.17 4.47
N SER A 19 6.94 0.99 4.73
CA SER A 19 8.38 1.16 4.75
C SER A 19 9.00 0.64 6.06
N PRO A 20 9.98 -0.28 6.00
CA PRO A 20 10.64 -0.73 7.23
C PRO A 20 11.49 0.36 7.88
N ARG A 21 11.80 1.43 7.14
CA ARG A 21 12.57 2.56 7.67
C ARG A 21 11.75 3.41 8.63
N SER A 22 10.49 3.68 8.29
CA SER A 22 9.58 4.46 9.14
C SER A 22 8.76 3.59 10.08
N ASN A 23 8.42 2.37 9.65
CA ASN A 23 7.63 1.45 10.47
C ASN A 23 8.57 0.49 11.21
N GLN A 24 8.88 0.84 12.43
CA GLN A 24 9.73 0.03 13.32
C GLN A 24 8.93 -0.63 14.45
N ARG A 25 7.63 -0.83 14.23
CA ARG A 25 6.75 -1.45 15.21
C ARG A 25 7.07 -2.94 15.36
N ASP A 26 6.88 -3.47 16.54
CA ASP A 26 7.05 -4.89 16.85
C ASP A 26 5.72 -5.60 17.15
N ASP A 27 4.61 -4.97 16.77
CA ASP A 27 3.26 -5.51 16.92
C ASP A 27 2.75 -6.06 15.57
N PRO A 28 1.48 -6.52 15.47
CA PRO A 28 0.95 -7.07 14.23
C PRO A 28 0.90 -6.11 13.03
N TRP A 29 1.24 -4.84 13.22
CA TRP A 29 1.24 -3.82 12.17
C TRP A 29 2.64 -3.48 11.67
N GLY A 30 3.66 -4.18 12.14
CA GLY A 30 5.04 -3.94 11.76
C GLY A 30 5.89 -5.20 11.79
N GLY A 31 7.13 -5.10 11.36
CA GLY A 31 8.07 -6.19 11.26
C GLY A 31 8.08 -6.81 9.87
N SER A 32 7.41 -7.93 9.66
CA SER A 32 7.33 -8.57 8.34
C SER A 32 6.60 -7.70 7.34
N LEU A 33 6.82 -7.96 6.05
CA LEU A 33 6.10 -7.26 4.99
C LEU A 33 4.59 -7.45 5.12
N GLU A 34 4.14 -8.66 5.45
CA GLU A 34 2.71 -8.94 5.67
C GLU A 34 2.14 -8.04 6.75
N ASN A 35 2.85 -7.86 7.85
CA ASN A 35 2.41 -6.98 8.93
C ASN A 35 2.43 -5.52 8.50
N ARG A 36 3.46 -5.09 7.78
CA ARG A 36 3.56 -3.70 7.30
C ARG A 36 2.48 -3.36 6.29
N ALA A 37 2.06 -4.33 5.49
CA ALA A 37 1.00 -4.15 4.50
C ALA A 37 -0.41 -4.31 5.10
N ARG A 38 -0.53 -4.74 6.35
CA ARG A 38 -1.82 -5.05 6.98
C ARG A 38 -2.79 -3.87 6.96
N LEU A 39 -2.31 -2.68 7.32
CA LEU A 39 -3.17 -1.49 7.34
C LEU A 39 -3.68 -1.16 5.93
N LEU A 40 -2.82 -1.20 4.93
CA LEU A 40 -3.22 -0.95 3.54
C LEU A 40 -4.29 -1.94 3.10
N LEU A 41 -4.09 -3.23 3.36
CA LEU A 41 -5.04 -4.25 2.97
C LEU A 41 -6.37 -4.10 3.70
N ASP A 42 -6.35 -3.73 4.97
CA ASP A 42 -7.57 -3.47 5.75
C ASP A 42 -8.32 -2.25 5.19
N VAL A 43 -7.61 -1.19 4.82
CA VAL A 43 -8.22 0.01 4.21
C VAL A 43 -8.86 -0.36 2.87
N VAL A 44 -8.17 -1.12 2.04
CA VAL A 44 -8.70 -1.57 0.75
C VAL A 44 -9.97 -2.39 0.94
N ALA A 45 -9.96 -3.33 1.89
CA ALA A 45 -11.14 -4.14 2.18
C ALA A 45 -12.33 -3.28 2.64
N ALA A 46 -12.07 -2.30 3.51
CA ALA A 46 -13.10 -1.39 3.99
C ALA A 46 -13.67 -0.51 2.87
N VAL A 47 -12.80 0.00 1.99
CA VAL A 47 -13.23 0.81 0.85
C VAL A 47 -14.07 -0.03 -0.11
N ARG A 48 -13.62 -1.24 -0.43
CA ARG A 48 -14.36 -2.15 -1.32
C ARG A 48 -15.74 -2.47 -0.74
N ALA A 49 -15.83 -2.73 0.55
CA ALA A 49 -17.10 -2.99 1.21
C ALA A 49 -18.06 -1.79 1.15
N ALA A 50 -17.50 -0.58 1.25
CA ALA A 50 -18.30 0.65 1.24
C ALA A 50 -18.82 1.01 -0.15
N VAL A 51 -18.04 0.76 -1.21
CA VAL A 51 -18.40 1.20 -2.58
C VAL A 51 -18.98 0.08 -3.45
N GLY A 52 -18.88 -1.16 -3.02
CA GLY A 52 -19.40 -2.30 -3.77
C GLY A 52 -18.45 -2.80 -4.86
N GLY A 53 -18.84 -3.89 -5.55
CA GLY A 53 -17.97 -4.56 -6.51
C GLY A 53 -17.85 -3.88 -7.85
N ASP A 54 -18.80 -3.01 -8.22
CA ASP A 54 -18.84 -2.37 -9.54
C ASP A 54 -18.14 -1.00 -9.56
N PHE A 55 -17.77 -0.47 -8.41
CA PHE A 55 -17.13 0.84 -8.31
C PHE A 55 -15.61 0.65 -8.37
N PRO A 56 -14.89 1.30 -9.31
CA PRO A 56 -13.44 1.10 -9.44
C PRO A 56 -12.68 1.54 -8.19
N VAL A 57 -11.80 0.68 -7.72
CA VAL A 57 -10.88 0.96 -6.61
C VAL A 57 -9.46 0.86 -7.12
N ALA A 58 -8.70 1.94 -6.96
CA ALA A 58 -7.30 2.00 -7.34
C ALA A 58 -6.43 2.21 -6.11
N VAL A 59 -5.16 1.83 -6.20
CA VAL A 59 -4.16 2.09 -5.15
C VAL A 59 -2.95 2.74 -5.79
N LYS A 60 -2.47 3.82 -5.20
CA LYS A 60 -1.21 4.43 -5.57
C LYS A 60 -0.12 3.89 -4.65
N LEU A 61 0.90 3.26 -5.23
CA LEU A 61 1.92 2.53 -4.50
C LEU A 61 3.30 2.95 -5.00
N ASN A 62 4.27 3.12 -4.09
CA ASN A 62 5.65 3.31 -4.51
C ASN A 62 6.22 2.03 -5.11
N SER A 63 6.99 2.15 -6.21
CA SER A 63 7.78 1.03 -6.72
C SER A 63 8.98 0.75 -5.80
N ALA A 64 9.56 1.81 -5.24
CA ALA A 64 10.60 1.75 -4.22
C ALA A 64 10.72 3.13 -3.58
N ASP A 65 11.17 3.17 -2.33
CA ASP A 65 11.36 4.46 -1.63
C ASP A 65 12.63 5.18 -2.08
N PHE A 66 13.58 4.45 -2.70
CA PHE A 66 14.89 4.96 -3.08
C PHE A 66 15.70 5.45 -1.88
N GLN A 67 15.41 4.93 -0.69
CA GLN A 67 16.13 5.20 0.54
C GLN A 67 16.69 3.91 1.07
N LYS A 68 17.92 3.95 1.58
CA LYS A 68 18.55 2.78 2.19
C LYS A 68 17.68 2.30 3.36
N GLY A 69 17.31 1.01 3.33
CA GLY A 69 16.45 0.42 4.35
C GLY A 69 14.97 0.74 4.21
N GLY A 70 14.57 1.41 3.12
CA GLY A 70 13.18 1.71 2.85
C GLY A 70 12.44 0.58 2.14
N PHE A 71 11.24 0.89 1.65
CA PHE A 71 10.38 -0.04 0.92
C PHE A 71 11.04 -0.39 -0.42
N ALA A 72 11.28 -1.67 -0.66
CA ALA A 72 12.06 -2.15 -1.80
C ALA A 72 11.14 -2.57 -2.95
N PHE A 73 11.71 -2.63 -4.17
CA PHE A 73 10.96 -2.97 -5.37
C PHE A 73 10.34 -4.37 -5.31
N ASP A 74 11.08 -5.36 -4.81
CA ASP A 74 10.55 -6.73 -4.67
C ASP A 74 9.40 -6.78 -3.67
N GLU A 75 9.46 -6.00 -2.61
CA GLU A 75 8.35 -5.86 -1.65
C GLU A 75 7.13 -5.21 -2.32
N ALA A 76 7.35 -4.22 -3.17
CA ALA A 76 6.26 -3.59 -3.91
C ALA A 76 5.54 -4.59 -4.82
N LEU A 77 6.28 -5.48 -5.48
CA LEU A 77 5.69 -6.52 -6.31
C LEU A 77 4.81 -7.47 -5.49
N MET A 78 5.26 -7.87 -4.30
CA MET A 78 4.47 -8.73 -3.42
C MET A 78 3.19 -8.04 -2.96
N VAL A 79 3.30 -6.78 -2.56
CA VAL A 79 2.13 -5.99 -2.14
C VAL A 79 1.15 -5.82 -3.30
N ALA A 80 1.64 -5.60 -4.51
CA ALA A 80 0.79 -5.49 -5.70
C ALA A 80 0.00 -6.79 -5.94
N ASP A 81 0.63 -7.95 -5.78
CA ASP A 81 -0.04 -9.23 -5.90
C ASP A 81 -1.15 -9.38 -4.85
N TRP A 82 -0.88 -9.00 -3.60
CA TRP A 82 -1.89 -9.05 -2.54
C TRP A 82 -3.06 -8.10 -2.80
N LEU A 83 -2.77 -6.91 -3.34
CA LEU A 83 -3.82 -5.95 -3.69
C LEU A 83 -4.69 -6.47 -4.82
N ALA A 84 -4.10 -7.11 -5.82
CA ALA A 84 -4.87 -7.72 -6.92
C ALA A 84 -5.79 -8.81 -6.38
N ALA A 85 -5.30 -9.65 -5.47
CA ALA A 85 -6.10 -10.69 -4.83
C ALA A 85 -7.22 -10.10 -3.96
N ALA A 86 -7.03 -8.90 -3.43
CA ALA A 86 -8.04 -8.22 -2.62
C ALA A 86 -9.11 -7.49 -3.46
N GLY A 87 -9.02 -7.53 -4.78
CA GLY A 87 -10.02 -6.97 -5.68
C GLY A 87 -9.75 -5.53 -6.11
N VAL A 88 -8.52 -5.06 -6.03
CA VAL A 88 -8.13 -3.75 -6.55
C VAL A 88 -8.15 -3.78 -8.08
N ASP A 89 -8.76 -2.78 -8.70
CA ASP A 89 -8.94 -2.73 -10.15
C ASP A 89 -7.73 -2.14 -10.88
N LEU A 90 -6.99 -1.23 -10.22
CA LEU A 90 -5.87 -0.54 -10.85
C LEU A 90 -4.82 -0.21 -9.78
N ILE A 91 -3.56 -0.46 -10.11
CA ILE A 91 -2.44 -0.05 -9.26
C ILE A 91 -1.63 0.99 -10.03
N GLU A 92 -1.57 2.20 -9.48
CA GLU A 92 -0.74 3.26 -10.04
C GLU A 92 0.62 3.24 -9.35
N VAL A 93 1.68 3.01 -10.13
CA VAL A 93 3.03 2.91 -9.60
C VAL A 93 3.69 4.28 -9.61
N SER A 94 4.24 4.67 -8.48
CA SER A 94 4.95 5.94 -8.33
C SER A 94 6.32 5.70 -7.72
N GLY A 95 7.25 6.62 -7.88
CA GLY A 95 8.60 6.50 -7.35
C GLY A 95 8.85 7.41 -6.16
N GLY A 96 9.53 6.87 -5.14
CA GLY A 96 10.06 7.63 -4.05
C GLY A 96 9.07 8.29 -3.10
N THR A 97 9.61 9.15 -2.26
CA THR A 97 8.83 9.97 -1.33
C THR A 97 9.14 11.44 -1.59
N TYR A 98 8.40 12.35 -0.96
CA TYR A 98 8.69 13.78 -1.05
C TYR A 98 9.77 14.22 -0.07
N GLU A 99 10.31 13.32 0.72
CA GLU A 99 11.36 13.62 1.69
C GLU A 99 12.76 13.39 1.13
#